data_ae9789615fb982ca7c1570e7236543ff
#
_entry.id   ae9789615fb982ca7c1570e7236543ff
#
_cell.length_a   1.000
_cell.length_b   1.000
_cell.length_c   1.000
_cell.angle_alpha   90.00
_cell.angle_beta   90.00
_cell.angle_gamma   90.00
#
_symmetry.space_group_name_H-M   'P 1'
#
loop_
_entity.id
_entity.type
_entity.pdbx_description
1 polymer ?
#
loop_
_entity_poly.entity_id
_entity_poly.type
_entity_poly.pdbx_seq_one_letter_code
_entity_poly.pdbx_strand_id
1 'polypeptide(L)' 'MYENLDTFEKALSHFGTRVDIICAMELGGRIDAETAYKNIKLELKELKKARKSYKKGEDLQ' A
#
# COMPACT_ATOMS: atom_id res chain seq x y z
N MET A 1 18.19 -5.14 -12.48
CA MET A 1 18.09 -4.14 -11.45
C MET A 1 16.85 -4.22 -10.59
N TYR A 2 15.72 -4.38 -11.23
CA TYR A 2 14.50 -4.43 -10.46
C TYR A 2 14.21 -5.77 -9.86
N GLU A 3 14.97 -6.78 -10.25
CA GLU A 3 14.84 -8.04 -9.56
C GLU A 3 15.21 -7.90 -8.08
N ASN A 4 15.88 -6.81 -7.75
CA ASN A 4 16.30 -6.55 -6.37
C ASN A 4 15.57 -5.38 -5.75
N LEU A 5 14.32 -5.19 -6.16
CA LEU A 5 13.50 -4.19 -5.51
C LEU A 5 13.54 -4.41 -4.01
N ASP A 6 13.76 -3.35 -3.26
CA ASP A 6 13.79 -3.50 -1.83
C ASP A 6 12.36 -3.71 -1.30
N THR A 7 12.30 -4.02 -0.03
CA THR A 7 11.04 -4.36 0.59
C THR A 7 10.03 -3.22 0.52
N PHE A 8 10.50 -2.00 0.66
CA PHE A 8 9.59 -0.86 0.62
C PHE A 8 9.03 -0.64 -0.78
N GLU A 9 9.87 -0.81 -1.80
CA GLU A 9 9.38 -0.64 -3.18
C GLU A 9 8.33 -1.69 -3.52
N LYS A 10 8.51 -2.91 -3.03
CA LYS A 10 7.52 -3.95 -3.23
C LYS A 10 6.22 -3.60 -2.51
N ALA A 11 6.33 -3.07 -1.31
CA ALA A 11 5.15 -2.67 -0.55
C ALA A 11 4.43 -1.53 -1.24
N LEU A 12 5.17 -0.60 -1.79
CA LEU A 12 4.59 0.54 -2.50
C LEU A 12 3.83 0.09 -3.75
N SER A 13 4.44 -0.82 -4.50
CA SER A 13 3.80 -1.38 -5.68
C SER A 13 2.52 -2.12 -5.32
N HIS A 14 2.58 -2.90 -4.24
CA HIS A 14 1.43 -3.64 -3.76
C HIS A 14 0.31 -2.70 -3.31
N PHE A 15 0.70 -1.63 -2.63
CA PHE A 15 -0.25 -0.63 -2.19
C PHE A 15 -1.01 -0.04 -3.39
N GLY A 16 -0.29 0.32 -4.44
CA GLY A 16 -0.92 0.88 -5.63
C GLY A 16 -1.91 -0.08 -6.26
N THR A 17 -1.54 -1.36 -6.36
CA THR A 17 -2.42 -2.37 -6.92
C THR A 17 -3.68 -2.53 -6.07
N ARG A 18 -3.51 -2.57 -4.74
CA ARG A 18 -4.66 -2.74 -3.85
C ARG A 18 -5.59 -1.54 -3.91
N VAL A 19 -5.03 -0.34 -3.96
CA VAL A 19 -5.85 0.86 -4.07
C VAL A 19 -6.64 0.86 -5.37
N ASP A 20 -6.02 0.44 -6.47
CA ASP A 20 -6.72 0.33 -7.75
C ASP A 20 -7.92 -0.62 -7.63
N ILE A 21 -7.73 -1.75 -6.97
CA ILE A 21 -8.80 -2.72 -6.80
C ILE A 21 -9.93 -2.13 -5.98
N ILE A 22 -9.58 -1.45 -4.89
CA ILE A 22 -10.59 -0.83 -4.02
C ILE A 22 -11.38 0.22 -4.78
N CYS A 23 -10.68 1.05 -5.55
CA CYS A 23 -11.34 2.08 -6.34
C CYS A 23 -12.26 1.47 -7.38
N ALA A 24 -11.84 0.39 -8.03
CA ALA A 24 -12.66 -0.27 -9.02
C ALA A 24 -13.93 -0.84 -8.39
N MET A 25 -13.81 -1.39 -7.19
CA MET A 25 -14.98 -1.93 -6.51
C MET A 25 -15.96 -0.84 -6.13
N GLU A 26 -15.45 0.30 -5.71
CA GLU A 26 -16.33 1.41 -5.35
C GLU A 26 -17.02 1.97 -6.60
N LEU A 27 -16.28 2.16 -7.67
CA LEU A 27 -16.86 2.65 -8.92
C LEU A 27 -17.86 1.67 -9.51
N GLY A 28 -17.64 0.39 -9.28
CA GLY A 28 -18.57 -0.65 -9.74
C GLY A 28 -19.75 -0.88 -8.82
N GLY A 29 -19.83 -0.15 -7.73
CA GLY A 29 -20.96 -0.26 -6.82
C GLY A 29 -20.91 -1.43 -5.86
N ARG A 30 -19.76 -2.11 -5.75
CA ARG A 30 -19.64 -3.25 -4.85
C ARG A 30 -19.43 -2.84 -3.40
N ILE A 31 -18.79 -1.72 -3.21
CA ILE A 31 -18.63 -1.14 -1.88
C ILE A 31 -18.95 0.34 -1.97
N ASP A 32 -19.30 0.94 -0.86
CA ASP A 32 -19.58 2.35 -0.86
C ASP A 32 -18.31 3.15 -0.62
N ALA A 33 -18.42 4.46 -0.74
CA ALA A 33 -17.25 5.33 -0.63
C ALA A 33 -16.62 5.25 0.75
N GLU A 34 -17.43 5.11 1.78
CA GLU A 34 -16.91 5.05 3.14
C GLU A 34 -16.11 3.77 3.36
N THR A 35 -16.59 2.65 2.85
CA THR A 35 -15.88 1.40 2.94
C THR A 35 -14.58 1.46 2.16
N ALA A 36 -14.62 2.06 0.96
CA ALA A 36 -13.43 2.22 0.16
C ALA A 36 -12.38 3.03 0.92
N TYR A 37 -12.81 4.12 1.54
CA TYR A 37 -11.91 4.96 2.31
C TYR A 37 -11.26 4.18 3.45
N LYS A 38 -12.06 3.43 4.19
CA LYS A 38 -11.53 2.64 5.30
C LYS A 38 -10.53 1.60 4.82
N ASN A 39 -10.83 0.96 3.70
CA ASN A 39 -9.93 -0.04 3.16
C ASN A 39 -8.62 0.58 2.72
N ILE A 40 -8.67 1.76 2.10
CA ILE A 40 -7.45 2.44 1.68
C ILE A 40 -6.63 2.84 2.91
N LYS A 41 -7.28 3.26 3.98
CA LYS A 41 -6.58 3.58 5.22
C LYS A 41 -5.83 2.37 5.76
N LEU A 42 -6.45 1.19 5.69
CA LEU A 42 -5.79 -0.01 6.15
C LEU A 42 -4.58 -0.34 5.30
N GLU A 43 -4.70 -0.17 3.98
CA GLU A 43 -3.56 -0.40 3.10
C GLU A 43 -2.45 0.59 3.40
N LEU A 44 -2.81 1.83 3.65
CA LEU A 44 -1.82 2.85 3.99
C LEU A 44 -1.12 2.51 5.29
N LYS A 45 -1.85 1.95 6.25
CA LYS A 45 -1.25 1.55 7.51
C LYS A 45 -0.18 0.49 7.29
N GLU A 46 -0.47 -0.48 6.41
CA GLU A 46 0.52 -1.49 6.08
C GLU A 46 1.72 -0.90 5.39
N LEU A 47 1.48 0.06 4.51
CA LEU A 47 2.58 0.73 3.82
C LEU A 47 3.44 1.51 4.81
N LYS A 48 2.82 2.12 5.80
CA LYS A 48 3.58 2.83 6.84
C LYS A 48 4.48 1.89 7.62
N LYS A 49 4.02 0.68 7.87
CA LYS A 49 4.85 -0.30 8.56
C LYS A 49 6.07 -0.65 7.72
N ALA A 50 5.87 -0.86 6.43
CA ALA A 50 6.97 -1.17 5.54
C ALA A 50 7.95 -0.01 5.47
N ARG A 51 7.44 1.21 5.43
CA ARG A 51 8.30 2.39 5.40
C ARG A 51 9.12 2.50 6.66
N LYS A 52 8.51 2.20 7.79
CA LYS A 52 9.20 2.25 9.07
C LYS A 52 10.36 1.26 9.10
N SER A 53 10.13 0.05 8.63
CA SER A 53 11.19 -0.94 8.55
C SER A 53 12.31 -0.49 7.63
N TYR A 54 11.94 0.05 6.49
CA TYR A 54 12.90 0.53 5.51
C TYR A 54 13.77 1.63 6.10
N LYS A 55 13.14 2.61 6.73
CA LYS A 55 13.89 3.73 7.28
C LYS A 55 14.75 3.31 8.46
N LYS A 56 14.27 2.37 9.23
CA LYS A 56 15.03 1.88 10.36
C LYS A 56 16.32 1.19 9.88
N GLY A 57 16.20 0.39 8.83
CA GLY A 57 17.38 -0.24 8.24
C GLY A 57 18.34 0.79 7.69
N GLU A 58 17.80 1.81 7.05
CA GLU A 58 18.61 2.86 6.47
C GLU A 58 19.31 3.67 7.55
N ASP A 59 18.61 3.92 8.65
CA ASP A 59 19.19 4.69 9.74
C ASP A 59 20.35 3.98 10.41
N LEU A 60 20.40 2.68 10.25
CA LEU A 60 21.50 1.91 10.84
C LEU A 60 22.78 2.03 10.03
N GLN A 61 22.70 2.62 8.88
CA GLN A 61 23.87 2.84 8.06
C GLN A 61 24.59 4.09 8.52
#